data_0167936ae4364c2236c3d59a49dafd49
#
_entry.id   0167936ae4364c2236c3d59a49dafd49
#
_cell.length_a   1.000
_cell.length_b   1.000
_cell.length_c   1.000
_cell.angle_alpha   90.00
_cell.angle_beta   90.00
_cell.angle_gamma   90.00
#
_symmetry.space_group_name_H-M   'P 1'
#
loop_
_entity.id
_entity.type
_entity.pdbx_description
1 polymer ?
#
loop_
_entity_poly.entity_id
_entity_poly.type
_entity_poly.pdbx_seq_one_letter_code
_entity_poly.pdbx_strand_id
1 'polypeptide(L)'
;QSAVRIMTGAMIPEGADAVVMQEEVTVNEDGTVTFAALPKANQNIRRIGEDVKKGDVVLHQGDELNTVSLPLLASLGIAEVKAYPRLKVAVLSTGDELVPVGQPLQAGQIYDTNRFTVKLMLEKLNCDVLDFGILPDNQAEFEAAFVKSQAQADLVITSGGVSVGEADFTKTVLEKVGQVNFWKIAMKPGKPFAFGKLENAWFCGLPGNP
;
A
#
# COMPACT_ATOMS: atom_id res chain seq x y z
N GLN A 1 -51.82 -24.26 -0.68
CA GLN A 1 -50.64 -23.42 -0.41
C GLN A 1 -49.71 -24.23 0.46
N SER A 2 -48.40 -24.20 0.14
CA SER A 2 -47.33 -24.88 0.91
C SER A 2 -46.20 -23.90 1.16
N ALA A 3 -45.46 -24.13 2.24
CA ALA A 3 -44.26 -23.40 2.57
C ALA A 3 -43.07 -24.37 2.71
N VAL A 4 -41.89 -23.91 2.38
CA VAL A 4 -40.64 -24.68 2.54
C VAL A 4 -39.68 -23.88 3.37
N ARG A 5 -39.11 -24.52 4.41
CA ARG A 5 -38.06 -23.89 5.21
C ARG A 5 -36.73 -23.88 4.45
N ILE A 6 -36.14 -22.71 4.30
CA ILE A 6 -34.84 -22.51 3.71
C ILE A 6 -33.94 -21.74 4.66
N MET A 7 -32.63 -21.75 4.39
CA MET A 7 -31.65 -20.99 5.16
C MET A 7 -31.27 -19.71 4.43
N THR A 8 -30.79 -18.73 5.15
CA THR A 8 -30.26 -17.48 4.58
C THR A 8 -29.20 -17.79 3.50
N GLY A 9 -29.34 -17.16 2.33
CA GLY A 9 -28.45 -17.37 1.17
C GLY A 9 -28.81 -18.59 0.32
N ALA A 10 -29.81 -19.40 0.69
CA ALA A 10 -30.25 -20.51 -0.13
C ALA A 10 -30.94 -20.05 -1.43
N MET A 11 -30.84 -20.86 -2.46
CA MET A 11 -31.60 -20.66 -3.70
C MET A 11 -33.10 -20.77 -3.41
N ILE A 12 -33.86 -19.84 -3.96
CA ILE A 12 -35.33 -19.83 -3.83
C ILE A 12 -35.90 -21.04 -4.57
N PRO A 13 -36.73 -21.88 -3.91
CA PRO A 13 -37.38 -23.02 -4.57
C PRO A 13 -38.28 -22.58 -5.72
N GLU A 14 -38.41 -23.46 -6.71
CA GLU A 14 -39.31 -23.23 -7.84
C GLU A 14 -40.76 -23.09 -7.37
N GLY A 15 -41.45 -22.06 -7.86
CA GLY A 15 -42.81 -21.76 -7.51
C GLY A 15 -42.96 -20.89 -6.23
N ALA A 16 -41.88 -20.57 -5.52
CA ALA A 16 -41.91 -19.62 -4.41
C ALA A 16 -41.65 -18.18 -4.92
N ASP A 17 -42.43 -17.25 -4.42
CA ASP A 17 -42.42 -15.83 -4.83
C ASP A 17 -42.17 -14.85 -3.68
N ALA A 18 -42.01 -15.34 -2.45
CA ALA A 18 -41.69 -14.54 -1.28
C ALA A 18 -40.99 -15.37 -0.20
N VAL A 19 -40.18 -14.73 0.62
CA VAL A 19 -39.58 -15.33 1.83
C VAL A 19 -40.02 -14.52 3.05
N VAL A 20 -40.55 -15.21 4.07
CA VAL A 20 -40.89 -14.65 5.35
C VAL A 20 -39.84 -15.07 6.37
N MET A 21 -39.33 -14.12 7.15
CA MET A 21 -38.35 -14.40 8.19
C MET A 21 -38.98 -15.28 9.29
N GLN A 22 -38.19 -16.17 9.90
CA GLN A 22 -38.65 -17.12 10.89
C GLN A 22 -39.27 -16.41 12.11
N GLU A 23 -38.81 -15.21 12.43
CA GLU A 23 -39.31 -14.37 13.54
C GLU A 23 -40.72 -13.85 13.30
N GLU A 24 -41.20 -13.83 12.06
CA GLU A 24 -42.54 -13.39 11.64
C GLU A 24 -43.52 -14.55 11.43
N VAL A 25 -43.10 -15.80 11.77
CA VAL A 25 -43.84 -17.02 11.49
C VAL A 25 -44.07 -17.80 12.78
N THR A 26 -45.29 -18.28 12.97
CA THR A 26 -45.63 -19.26 14.03
C THR A 26 -45.69 -20.66 13.41
N VAL A 27 -44.90 -21.59 13.94
CA VAL A 27 -44.97 -23.00 13.58
C VAL A 27 -45.94 -23.69 14.53
N ASN A 28 -46.98 -24.30 13.97
CA ASN A 28 -48.02 -24.99 14.74
C ASN A 28 -47.58 -26.43 15.06
N GLU A 29 -48.24 -27.07 16.03
CA GLU A 29 -47.96 -28.45 16.46
C GLU A 29 -48.17 -29.48 15.32
N ASP A 30 -49.10 -29.19 14.41
CA ASP A 30 -49.39 -30.03 13.23
C ASP A 30 -48.39 -29.84 12.06
N GLY A 31 -47.33 -29.03 12.25
CA GLY A 31 -46.32 -28.74 11.25
C GLY A 31 -46.72 -27.67 10.21
N THR A 32 -47.91 -27.10 10.36
CA THR A 32 -48.32 -25.95 9.56
C THR A 32 -47.65 -24.66 10.03
N VAL A 33 -47.59 -23.64 9.16
CA VAL A 33 -47.06 -22.32 9.51
C VAL A 33 -48.12 -21.24 9.32
N THR A 34 -48.16 -20.34 10.30
CA THR A 34 -49.05 -19.17 10.28
C THR A 34 -48.22 -17.90 10.15
N PHE A 35 -48.61 -17.04 9.23
CA PHE A 35 -47.98 -15.74 9.00
C PHE A 35 -48.80 -14.64 9.67
N ALA A 36 -48.12 -13.68 10.31
CA ALA A 36 -48.79 -12.52 10.92
C ALA A 36 -49.43 -11.59 9.87
N ALA A 37 -48.87 -11.56 8.66
CA ALA A 37 -49.38 -10.81 7.52
C ALA A 37 -49.07 -11.53 6.20
N LEU A 38 -49.84 -11.27 5.17
CA LEU A 38 -49.56 -11.79 3.83
C LEU A 38 -48.25 -11.16 3.30
N PRO A 39 -47.27 -11.98 2.88
CA PRO A 39 -46.01 -11.46 2.31
C PRO A 39 -46.27 -10.73 1.00
N LYS A 40 -45.46 -9.71 0.74
CA LYS A 40 -45.47 -9.05 -0.57
C LYS A 40 -44.68 -9.89 -1.56
N ALA A 41 -45.10 -9.89 -2.82
CA ALA A 41 -44.34 -10.55 -3.89
C ALA A 41 -42.88 -10.03 -3.92
N ASN A 42 -41.93 -10.97 -4.02
CA ASN A 42 -40.47 -10.75 -3.96
C ASN A 42 -39.95 -10.25 -2.61
N GLN A 43 -40.72 -10.30 -1.56
CA GLN A 43 -40.26 -9.95 -0.20
C GLN A 43 -39.05 -10.83 0.16
N ASN A 44 -37.94 -10.21 0.63
CA ASN A 44 -36.70 -10.87 1.06
C ASN A 44 -36.05 -11.78 -0.01
N ILE A 45 -36.31 -11.56 -1.29
CA ILE A 45 -35.68 -12.27 -2.41
C ILE A 45 -34.70 -11.34 -3.12
N ARG A 46 -33.41 -11.69 -3.14
CA ARG A 46 -32.42 -11.03 -3.98
C ARG A 46 -32.44 -11.59 -5.39
N ARG A 47 -32.41 -10.71 -6.34
CA ARG A 47 -32.40 -11.07 -7.76
C ARG A 47 -30.99 -11.11 -8.33
N ILE A 48 -30.79 -11.92 -9.35
CA ILE A 48 -29.52 -11.93 -10.13
C ILE A 48 -29.24 -10.51 -10.63
N GLY A 49 -28.03 -10.01 -10.36
CA GLY A 49 -27.59 -8.69 -10.77
C GLY A 49 -28.09 -7.55 -9.87
N GLU A 50 -28.64 -7.85 -8.68
CA GLU A 50 -29.03 -6.81 -7.71
C GLU A 50 -27.81 -6.13 -7.10
N ASP A 51 -26.78 -6.91 -6.70
CA ASP A 51 -25.53 -6.38 -6.17
C ASP A 51 -24.55 -6.00 -7.29
N VAL A 52 -24.29 -6.89 -8.24
CA VAL A 52 -23.41 -6.69 -9.40
C VAL A 52 -24.00 -7.37 -10.62
N LYS A 53 -24.15 -6.65 -11.72
CA LYS A 53 -24.66 -7.19 -12.99
C LYS A 53 -23.53 -7.73 -13.85
N LYS A 54 -23.83 -8.70 -14.67
CA LYS A 54 -22.90 -9.15 -15.72
C LYS A 54 -22.54 -8.00 -16.66
N GLY A 55 -21.27 -7.69 -16.75
CA GLY A 55 -20.74 -6.59 -17.57
C GLY A 55 -20.45 -5.30 -16.80
N ASP A 56 -20.82 -5.23 -15.51
CA ASP A 56 -20.41 -4.10 -14.67
C ASP A 56 -18.90 -4.08 -14.49
N VAL A 57 -18.32 -2.88 -14.51
CA VAL A 57 -16.91 -2.68 -14.19
C VAL A 57 -16.80 -2.55 -12.66
N VAL A 58 -16.18 -3.52 -12.02
CA VAL A 58 -16.05 -3.57 -10.56
C VAL A 58 -14.75 -2.97 -10.05
N LEU A 59 -13.71 -2.90 -10.88
CA LEU A 59 -12.44 -2.22 -10.62
C LEU A 59 -11.93 -1.56 -11.91
N HIS A 60 -11.24 -0.45 -11.75
CA HIS A 60 -10.60 0.28 -12.85
C HIS A 60 -9.08 0.12 -12.79
N GLN A 61 -8.42 0.43 -13.88
CA GLN A 61 -6.96 0.55 -13.89
C GLN A 61 -6.51 1.66 -12.93
N GLY A 62 -5.63 1.31 -12.00
CA GLY A 62 -5.14 2.21 -10.95
C GLY A 62 -5.83 2.05 -9.60
N ASP A 63 -6.91 1.27 -9.53
CA ASP A 63 -7.53 0.95 -8.25
C ASP A 63 -6.60 0.09 -7.39
N GLU A 64 -6.59 0.36 -6.10
CA GLU A 64 -5.78 -0.38 -5.15
C GLU A 64 -6.40 -1.75 -4.85
N LEU A 65 -5.57 -2.81 -4.95
CA LEU A 65 -5.93 -4.15 -4.51
C LEU A 65 -5.72 -4.28 -3.00
N ASN A 66 -6.81 -4.23 -2.25
CA ASN A 66 -6.80 -4.21 -0.79
C ASN A 66 -7.84 -5.17 -0.19
N THR A 67 -8.06 -5.08 1.11
CA THR A 67 -9.01 -5.92 1.86
C THR A 67 -10.48 -5.71 1.47
N VAL A 68 -10.81 -4.72 0.66
CA VAL A 68 -12.16 -4.48 0.13
C VAL A 68 -12.28 -5.01 -1.29
N SER A 69 -11.34 -4.66 -2.18
CA SER A 69 -11.38 -5.04 -3.58
C SER A 69 -11.14 -6.55 -3.82
N LEU A 70 -10.23 -7.16 -3.05
CA LEU A 70 -9.93 -8.59 -3.20
C LEU A 70 -11.12 -9.51 -2.87
N PRO A 71 -11.87 -9.33 -1.77
CA PRO A 71 -13.08 -10.11 -1.51
C PRO A 71 -14.17 -9.91 -2.58
N LEU A 72 -14.29 -8.71 -3.14
CA LEU A 72 -15.22 -8.47 -4.25
C LEU A 72 -14.86 -9.32 -5.47
N LEU A 73 -13.59 -9.34 -5.88
CA LEU A 73 -13.12 -10.20 -6.97
C LEU A 73 -13.37 -11.67 -6.68
N ALA A 74 -13.07 -12.12 -5.45
CA ALA A 74 -13.29 -13.49 -5.03
C ALA A 74 -14.78 -13.88 -5.07
N SER A 75 -15.70 -12.99 -4.67
CA SER A 75 -17.14 -13.24 -4.72
C SER A 75 -17.67 -13.40 -6.15
N LEU A 76 -16.95 -12.84 -7.13
CA LEU A 76 -17.26 -12.96 -8.55
C LEU A 76 -16.56 -14.15 -9.22
N GLY A 77 -15.77 -14.93 -8.46
CA GLY A 77 -15.03 -16.09 -8.97
C GLY A 77 -13.78 -15.70 -9.77
N ILE A 78 -13.30 -14.46 -9.65
CA ILE A 78 -12.10 -13.98 -10.33
C ILE A 78 -10.87 -14.35 -9.50
N ALA A 79 -10.11 -15.34 -9.95
CA ALA A 79 -8.94 -15.86 -9.23
C ALA A 79 -7.67 -15.06 -9.48
N GLU A 80 -7.54 -14.42 -10.65
CA GLU A 80 -6.32 -13.73 -11.07
C GLU A 80 -6.65 -12.41 -11.76
N VAL A 81 -5.87 -11.38 -11.45
CA VAL A 81 -5.95 -10.07 -12.12
C VAL A 81 -4.54 -9.59 -12.47
N LYS A 82 -4.45 -8.79 -13.54
CA LYS A 82 -3.20 -8.09 -13.89
C LYS A 82 -3.04 -6.89 -12.98
N ALA A 83 -1.92 -6.82 -12.28
CA ALA A 83 -1.59 -5.70 -11.40
C ALA A 83 -0.20 -5.15 -11.73
N TYR A 84 0.04 -3.89 -11.37
CA TYR A 84 1.40 -3.35 -11.38
C TYR A 84 2.24 -4.03 -10.28
N PRO A 85 3.53 -4.29 -10.52
CA PRO A 85 4.43 -4.78 -9.48
C PRO A 85 4.54 -3.74 -8.35
N ARG A 86 4.94 -4.21 -7.17
CA ARG A 86 5.28 -3.29 -6.08
C ARG A 86 6.46 -2.42 -6.47
N LEU A 87 6.42 -1.16 -6.06
CA LEU A 87 7.52 -0.23 -6.27
C LEU A 87 8.72 -0.67 -5.45
N LYS A 88 9.87 -0.84 -6.09
CA LYS A 88 11.14 -1.13 -5.42
C LYS A 88 11.80 0.18 -5.01
N VAL A 89 12.04 0.35 -3.73
CA VAL A 89 12.62 1.58 -3.18
C VAL A 89 13.92 1.26 -2.44
N ALA A 90 15.03 1.80 -2.94
CA ALA A 90 16.30 1.75 -2.23
C ALA A 90 16.34 2.86 -1.17
N VAL A 91 16.72 2.51 0.05
CA VAL A 91 16.87 3.45 1.16
C VAL A 91 18.28 3.37 1.69
N LEU A 92 18.91 4.52 1.87
CA LEU A 92 20.26 4.65 2.43
C LEU A 92 20.37 5.90 3.29
N SER A 93 21.26 5.88 4.26
CA SER A 93 21.65 7.05 5.06
C SER A 93 23.09 7.41 4.82
N THR A 94 23.46 8.67 5.01
CA THR A 94 24.82 9.17 4.95
C THR A 94 25.14 9.95 6.19
N GLY A 95 26.33 9.79 6.72
CA GLY A 95 26.84 10.49 7.90
C GLY A 95 27.72 9.59 8.77
N ASP A 96 28.93 10.02 9.04
CA ASP A 96 29.90 9.29 9.89
C ASP A 96 29.45 9.24 11.38
N GLU A 97 28.52 10.12 11.77
CA GLU A 97 27.92 10.12 13.09
C GLU A 97 26.88 9.00 13.28
N LEU A 98 26.40 8.39 12.20
CA LEU A 98 25.30 7.41 12.24
C LEU A 98 25.78 6.03 12.63
N VAL A 99 25.06 5.40 13.55
CA VAL A 99 25.32 4.03 14.00
C VAL A 99 24.04 3.19 13.86
N PRO A 100 24.15 1.92 13.41
CA PRO A 100 23.00 1.02 13.37
C PRO A 100 22.42 0.79 14.77
N VAL A 101 21.10 0.68 14.85
CA VAL A 101 20.40 0.34 16.10
C VAL A 101 20.94 -0.98 16.67
N GLY A 102 21.20 -1.00 17.97
CA GLY A 102 21.75 -2.16 18.68
C GLY A 102 23.27 -2.18 18.82
N GLN A 103 23.99 -1.27 18.18
CA GLN A 103 25.42 -1.08 18.39
C GLN A 103 25.69 -0.03 19.50
N PRO A 104 26.78 -0.15 20.28
CA PRO A 104 27.12 0.85 21.29
C PRO A 104 27.52 2.17 20.63
N LEU A 105 27.02 3.29 21.18
CA LEU A 105 27.38 4.64 20.72
C LEU A 105 28.71 5.09 21.30
N GLN A 106 29.51 5.75 20.48
CA GLN A 106 30.66 6.54 20.90
C GLN A 106 30.29 8.02 21.07
N ALA A 107 31.16 8.81 21.62
CA ALA A 107 30.95 10.26 21.78
C ALA A 107 30.73 10.90 20.36
N GLY A 108 29.67 11.68 20.23
CA GLY A 108 29.31 12.33 18.97
C GLY A 108 28.50 11.47 17.99
N GLN A 109 28.24 10.21 18.29
CA GLN A 109 27.44 9.34 17.45
C GLN A 109 25.96 9.32 17.86
N ILE A 110 25.08 9.06 16.87
CA ILE A 110 23.63 8.91 17.04
C ILE A 110 23.14 7.68 16.28
N TYR A 111 22.00 7.14 16.69
CA TYR A 111 21.36 6.06 15.95
C TYR A 111 20.68 6.56 14.67
N ASP A 112 20.77 5.76 13.61
CA ASP A 112 20.09 6.01 12.33
C ASP A 112 18.58 5.70 12.47
N THR A 113 17.84 6.69 12.95
CA THR A 113 16.38 6.58 13.12
C THR A 113 15.61 6.94 11.87
N ASN A 114 16.15 7.81 11.01
CA ASN A 114 15.47 8.27 9.80
C ASN A 114 15.28 7.14 8.81
N ARG A 115 16.33 6.40 8.48
CA ARG A 115 16.27 5.26 7.56
C ARG A 115 15.29 4.21 8.07
N PHE A 116 15.32 3.92 9.37
CA PHE A 116 14.37 3.01 10.00
C PHE A 116 12.92 3.49 9.83
N THR A 117 12.65 4.77 10.07
CA THR A 117 11.32 5.36 9.93
C THR A 117 10.84 5.33 8.47
N VAL A 118 11.70 5.75 7.52
CA VAL A 118 11.38 5.75 6.09
C VAL A 118 11.08 4.32 5.61
N LYS A 119 11.87 3.34 6.04
CA LYS A 119 11.63 1.93 5.73
C LYS A 119 10.24 1.48 6.18
N LEU A 120 9.86 1.72 7.43
CA LEU A 120 8.53 1.37 7.95
C LEU A 120 7.40 2.06 7.20
N MET A 121 7.58 3.33 6.81
CA MET A 121 6.58 4.05 6.01
C MET A 121 6.41 3.44 4.63
N LEU A 122 7.49 3.06 3.97
CA LEU A 122 7.46 2.42 2.65
C LEU A 122 6.85 1.02 2.70
N GLU A 123 7.17 0.23 3.72
CA GLU A 123 6.56 -1.08 3.95
C GLU A 123 5.04 -0.95 4.13
N LYS A 124 4.58 0.05 4.88
CA LYS A 124 3.15 0.36 5.05
C LYS A 124 2.47 0.76 3.73
N LEU A 125 3.23 1.34 2.79
CA LEU A 125 2.78 1.68 1.43
C LEU A 125 2.90 0.51 0.45
N ASN A 126 3.15 -0.71 0.94
CA ASN A 126 3.33 -1.91 0.14
C ASN A 126 4.50 -1.82 -0.87
N CYS A 127 5.54 -1.03 -0.59
CA CYS A 127 6.77 -1.00 -1.37
C CYS A 127 7.69 -2.17 -1.02
N ASP A 128 8.47 -2.64 -1.99
CA ASP A 128 9.59 -3.56 -1.77
C ASP A 128 10.84 -2.73 -1.42
N VAL A 129 11.24 -2.74 -0.15
CA VAL A 129 12.33 -1.90 0.36
C VAL A 129 13.67 -2.62 0.25
N LEU A 130 14.62 -1.99 -0.45
CA LEU A 130 16.02 -2.40 -0.56
C LEU A 130 16.85 -1.54 0.38
N ASP A 131 17.26 -2.11 1.50
CA ASP A 131 18.02 -1.41 2.54
C ASP A 131 19.53 -1.44 2.21
N PHE A 132 20.09 -0.29 1.82
CA PHE A 132 21.52 -0.14 1.49
C PHE A 132 22.38 0.27 2.71
N GLY A 133 21.77 0.48 3.87
CA GLY A 133 22.49 0.78 5.11
C GLY A 133 22.95 2.22 5.21
N ILE A 134 23.96 2.40 6.05
CA ILE A 134 24.63 3.68 6.30
C ILE A 134 25.86 3.73 5.41
N LEU A 135 26.01 4.77 4.63
CA LEU A 135 27.19 5.03 3.80
C LEU A 135 28.13 6.00 4.53
N PRO A 136 29.42 5.75 4.55
CA PRO A 136 30.38 6.70 5.05
C PRO A 136 30.47 7.95 4.16
N ASP A 137 30.99 9.05 4.68
CA ASP A 137 31.21 10.29 3.94
C ASP A 137 32.41 10.14 2.96
N ASN A 138 32.28 9.21 2.02
CA ASN A 138 33.26 8.88 1.02
C ASN A 138 32.61 8.93 -0.38
N GLN A 139 33.15 9.80 -1.25
CA GLN A 139 32.59 10.03 -2.58
C GLN A 139 32.54 8.74 -3.44
N ALA A 140 33.58 7.90 -3.41
CA ALA A 140 33.63 6.71 -4.25
C ALA A 140 32.62 5.64 -3.78
N GLU A 141 32.47 5.46 -2.49
CA GLU A 141 31.48 4.54 -1.91
C GLU A 141 30.04 5.03 -2.15
N PHE A 142 29.84 6.34 -2.05
CA PHE A 142 28.55 6.97 -2.34
C PHE A 142 28.18 6.77 -3.83
N GLU A 143 29.10 7.07 -4.76
CA GLU A 143 28.89 6.87 -6.20
C GLU A 143 28.59 5.39 -6.53
N ALA A 144 29.35 4.46 -5.97
CA ALA A 144 29.15 3.03 -6.18
C ALA A 144 27.77 2.55 -5.63
N ALA A 145 27.36 3.03 -4.45
CA ALA A 145 26.07 2.72 -3.87
C ALA A 145 24.92 3.28 -4.71
N PHE A 146 25.05 4.48 -5.25
CA PHE A 146 24.06 5.08 -6.14
C PHE A 146 23.91 4.30 -7.46
N VAL A 147 25.01 3.96 -8.10
CA VAL A 147 24.99 3.14 -9.33
C VAL A 147 24.30 1.81 -9.05
N LYS A 148 24.63 1.16 -7.93
CA LYS A 148 24.04 -0.11 -7.54
C LYS A 148 22.55 0.02 -7.21
N SER A 149 22.15 1.05 -6.45
CA SER A 149 20.77 1.25 -6.02
C SER A 149 19.83 1.58 -7.18
N GLN A 150 20.24 2.48 -8.09
CA GLN A 150 19.41 2.83 -9.26
C GLN A 150 19.24 1.70 -10.27
N ALA A 151 20.15 0.72 -10.29
CA ALA A 151 20.06 -0.46 -11.14
C ALA A 151 19.03 -1.49 -10.60
N GLN A 152 18.66 -1.40 -9.31
CA GLN A 152 17.82 -2.38 -8.64
C GLN A 152 16.48 -1.83 -8.17
N ALA A 153 16.32 -0.51 -8.13
CA ALA A 153 15.15 0.17 -7.59
C ALA A 153 14.52 1.14 -8.60
N ASP A 154 13.24 1.41 -8.43
CA ASP A 154 12.50 2.42 -9.18
C ASP A 154 12.67 3.83 -8.56
N LEU A 155 12.95 3.87 -7.25
CA LEU A 155 13.18 5.08 -6.47
C LEU A 155 14.34 4.86 -5.50
N VAL A 156 15.22 5.84 -5.39
CA VAL A 156 16.31 5.89 -4.40
C VAL A 156 16.00 7.01 -3.41
N ILE A 157 15.94 6.71 -2.12
CA ILE A 157 15.75 7.68 -1.06
C ILE A 157 17.00 7.73 -0.18
N THR A 158 17.53 8.95 0.03
CA THR A 158 18.61 9.17 1.00
C THR A 158 18.11 9.95 2.22
N SER A 159 18.60 9.60 3.39
CA SER A 159 18.53 10.45 4.58
C SER A 159 19.93 11.01 4.86
N GLY A 160 20.07 12.33 4.83
CA GLY A 160 21.34 13.02 4.82
C GLY A 160 21.92 13.25 3.42
N GLY A 161 23.09 13.89 3.35
CA GLY A 161 23.78 14.16 2.08
C GLY A 161 23.12 15.22 1.18
N VAL A 162 22.15 15.99 1.65
CA VAL A 162 21.48 17.04 0.86
C VAL A 162 21.61 18.45 1.46
N SER A 163 22.49 18.61 2.44
CA SER A 163 22.76 19.90 3.08
C SER A 163 23.64 20.79 2.17
N VAL A 164 23.33 22.09 2.16
CA VAL A 164 23.98 23.08 1.27
C VAL A 164 25.45 23.37 1.64
N GLY A 165 25.96 22.83 2.74
CA GLY A 165 27.31 23.13 3.26
C GLY A 165 28.29 21.95 3.27
N GLU A 166 27.82 20.70 3.35
CA GLU A 166 28.65 19.51 3.50
C GLU A 166 28.66 18.60 2.25
N ALA A 167 27.84 18.90 1.25
CA ALA A 167 27.51 17.97 0.18
C ALA A 167 28.07 18.38 -1.19
N ASP A 168 29.25 18.93 -1.26
CA ASP A 168 29.83 19.26 -2.55
C ASP A 168 30.03 18.00 -3.40
N PHE A 169 30.42 16.87 -2.81
CA PHE A 169 30.55 15.60 -3.53
C PHE A 169 29.20 14.95 -3.83
N THR A 170 28.21 15.00 -2.92
CA THR A 170 26.88 14.43 -3.17
C THR A 170 26.22 15.10 -4.36
N LYS A 171 26.26 16.43 -4.42
CA LYS A 171 25.75 17.18 -5.56
C LYS A 171 26.48 16.80 -6.84
N THR A 172 27.81 16.75 -6.80
CA THR A 172 28.67 16.38 -7.94
C THR A 172 28.35 14.95 -8.43
N VAL A 173 28.15 13.99 -7.52
CA VAL A 173 27.76 12.61 -7.88
C VAL A 173 26.39 12.59 -8.52
N LEU A 174 25.38 13.25 -7.89
CA LEU A 174 24.03 13.27 -8.43
C LEU A 174 23.92 13.95 -9.79
N GLU A 175 24.71 15.00 -10.05
CA GLU A 175 24.78 15.66 -11.35
C GLU A 175 25.42 14.76 -12.43
N LYS A 176 26.32 13.84 -12.05
CA LYS A 176 26.89 12.85 -12.97
C LYS A 176 25.93 11.71 -13.30
N VAL A 177 25.15 11.24 -12.33
CA VAL A 177 24.30 10.06 -12.47
C VAL A 177 22.84 10.38 -12.84
N GLY A 178 22.49 11.67 -12.98
CA GLY A 178 21.13 12.07 -13.35
C GLY A 178 20.88 13.57 -13.40
N GLN A 179 19.59 13.92 -13.45
CA GLN A 179 19.12 15.30 -13.40
C GLN A 179 18.41 15.51 -12.07
N VAL A 180 19.13 16.00 -11.07
CA VAL A 180 18.61 16.23 -9.72
C VAL A 180 18.60 17.71 -9.41
N ASN A 181 17.49 18.19 -8.90
CA ASN A 181 17.33 19.56 -8.46
C ASN A 181 17.33 19.61 -6.93
N PHE A 182 17.93 20.65 -6.38
CA PHE A 182 18.02 20.90 -4.96
C PHE A 182 17.16 22.11 -4.58
N TRP A 183 16.31 21.97 -3.56
CA TRP A 183 15.44 23.03 -3.10
C TRP A 183 15.60 23.29 -1.60
N LYS A 184 15.29 24.53 -1.23
CA LYS A 184 14.98 24.88 0.15
C LYS A 184 13.48 25.03 0.27
N ILE A 185 12.83 24.05 0.85
CA ILE A 185 11.37 24.10 1.06
C ILE A 185 11.02 24.92 2.31
N ALA A 186 9.82 25.49 2.33
CA ALA A 186 9.33 26.32 3.43
C ALA A 186 8.85 25.44 4.61
N MET A 187 9.73 24.57 5.13
CA MET A 187 9.47 23.63 6.21
C MET A 187 10.56 23.75 7.28
N LYS A 188 10.19 23.58 8.55
CA LYS A 188 11.13 23.59 9.67
C LYS A 188 10.64 22.57 10.72
N PRO A 189 11.45 21.53 11.03
CA PRO A 189 12.73 21.15 10.38
C PRO A 189 12.55 20.66 8.96
N GLY A 190 13.66 20.36 8.25
CA GLY A 190 13.62 19.71 6.94
C GLY A 190 13.66 20.65 5.74
N LYS A 191 14.35 21.81 5.81
CA LYS A 191 14.47 22.75 4.69
C LYS A 191 15.16 22.20 3.45
N PRO A 192 16.32 21.47 3.53
CA PRO A 192 16.97 20.94 2.35
C PRO A 192 16.17 19.77 1.79
N PHE A 193 15.99 19.75 0.48
CA PHE A 193 15.31 18.70 -0.24
C PHE A 193 15.90 18.56 -1.63
N ALA A 194 16.13 17.34 -2.07
CA ALA A 194 16.56 17.07 -3.42
C ALA A 194 15.62 16.06 -4.10
N PHE A 195 15.28 16.33 -5.34
CA PHE A 195 14.44 15.43 -6.13
C PHE A 195 14.88 15.48 -7.60
N GLY A 196 14.81 14.36 -8.27
CA GLY A 196 15.14 14.30 -9.67
C GLY A 196 15.08 12.92 -10.26
N LYS A 197 15.58 12.81 -11.49
CA LYS A 197 15.68 11.58 -12.25
C LYS A 197 17.13 11.16 -12.33
N LEU A 198 17.45 9.96 -11.87
CA LEU A 198 18.68 9.25 -12.17
C LEU A 198 18.52 8.56 -13.53
N GLU A 199 19.57 7.91 -14.01
CA GLU A 199 19.52 7.19 -15.29
C GLU A 199 18.38 6.16 -15.33
N ASN A 200 18.24 5.34 -14.28
CA ASN A 200 17.29 4.23 -14.23
C ASN A 200 16.21 4.35 -13.12
N ALA A 201 16.34 5.30 -12.20
CA ALA A 201 15.45 5.45 -11.06
C ALA A 201 15.08 6.91 -10.81
N TRP A 202 14.04 7.14 -10.00
CA TRP A 202 13.81 8.44 -9.37
C TRP A 202 14.70 8.60 -8.14
N PHE A 203 14.97 9.84 -7.76
CA PHE A 203 15.74 10.17 -6.57
C PHE A 203 14.97 11.14 -5.67
N CYS A 204 15.05 10.88 -4.36
CA CYS A 204 14.52 11.75 -3.33
C CYS A 204 15.52 11.84 -2.18
N GLY A 205 16.09 13.02 -1.97
CA GLY A 205 17.02 13.30 -0.88
C GLY A 205 16.34 14.05 0.26
N LEU A 206 16.31 13.43 1.42
CA LEU A 206 15.74 13.97 2.65
C LEU A 206 16.84 14.56 3.53
N PRO A 207 16.54 15.58 4.36
CA PRO A 207 17.49 16.12 5.31
C PRO A 207 17.90 15.06 6.35
N GLY A 208 19.14 15.12 6.82
CA GLY A 208 19.64 14.24 7.89
C GLY A 208 19.04 14.58 9.25
N ASN A 209 18.75 15.87 9.49
CA ASN A 209 18.16 16.32 10.75
C ASN A 209 16.63 16.28 10.65
N PRO A 210 15.95 15.44 11.46
CA PRO A 210 14.50 15.26 11.42
C PRO A 210 13.70 16.46 11.95
#